data_f858804c7d7993d9034ffc5d3cb979fe
#
_entry.id   f858804c7d7993d9034ffc5d3cb979fe
#
_cell.length_a   1.000
_cell.length_b   1.000
_cell.length_c   1.000
_cell.angle_alpha   90.00
_cell.angle_beta   90.00
_cell.angle_gamma   90.00
#
_symmetry.space_group_name_H-M   'P 1'
#
loop_
_entity.id
_entity.type
_entity.pdbx_description
1 polymer ?
#
loop_
_entity_poly.entity_id
_entity_poly.type
_entity_poly.pdbx_seq_one_letter_code
_entity_poly.pdbx_strand_id
1 'polypeptide(L)'
;PGMRFHTAVNKFAWQACTGQPLTVWETAWEQRRPYLDIEDAVSAICFIIKNDHFSNDIFNIVTVNAAVKDIVAELRKHLDDVQIGFVKSKIMNTLSYDVSCEKIKALGFVPRGSLERGVKDTVELLRGICR
;
A
#
# COMPACT_ATOMS: atom_id res chain seq x y z
N PRO A 1 16.83 0.36 -4.98
CA PRO A 1 17.36 -0.39 -3.86
C PRO A 1 16.29 -0.53 -2.76
N GLY A 2 16.05 -1.74 -2.26
CA GLY A 2 15.23 -1.97 -1.08
C GLY A 2 13.72 -2.16 -1.29
N MET A 3 13.19 -2.21 -2.49
CA MET A 3 11.78 -2.51 -2.72
C MET A 3 11.46 -3.96 -2.31
N ARG A 4 10.43 -4.12 -1.46
CA ARG A 4 9.95 -5.45 -1.07
C ARG A 4 8.81 -5.89 -1.97
N PHE A 5 9.03 -6.95 -2.76
CA PHE A 5 7.99 -7.54 -3.62
C PHE A 5 7.02 -8.51 -2.90
N HIS A 6 7.04 -8.51 -1.57
CA HIS A 6 6.08 -9.30 -0.78
C HIS A 6 4.80 -8.53 -0.43
N THR A 7 4.81 -7.22 -0.56
CA THR A 7 3.62 -6.39 -0.37
C THR A 7 2.79 -6.36 -1.64
N ALA A 8 1.47 -6.31 -1.50
CA ALA A 8 0.55 -6.39 -2.64
C ALA A 8 0.83 -5.29 -3.69
N VAL A 9 0.98 -4.04 -3.27
CA VAL A 9 1.24 -2.92 -4.20
C VAL A 9 2.51 -3.15 -5.01
N ASN A 10 3.64 -3.39 -4.34
CA ASN A 10 4.93 -3.55 -5.02
C ASN A 10 4.96 -4.80 -5.92
N LYS A 11 4.41 -5.93 -5.42
CA LYS A 11 4.34 -7.17 -6.19
C LYS A 11 3.52 -6.99 -7.46
N PHE A 12 2.32 -6.41 -7.33
CA PHE A 12 1.42 -6.25 -8.46
C PHE A 12 1.94 -5.23 -9.47
N ALA A 13 2.51 -4.11 -9.00
CA ALA A 13 3.15 -3.15 -9.88
C ALA A 13 4.31 -3.79 -10.68
N TRP A 14 5.16 -4.59 -10.01
CA TRP A 14 6.24 -5.30 -10.67
C TRP A 14 5.72 -6.32 -11.69
N GLN A 15 4.75 -7.16 -11.31
CA GLN A 15 4.16 -8.14 -12.24
C GLN A 15 3.57 -7.44 -13.46
N ALA A 16 2.79 -6.39 -13.26
CA ALA A 16 2.18 -5.64 -14.35
C ALA A 16 3.22 -4.96 -15.26
N CYS A 17 4.25 -4.34 -14.70
CA CYS A 17 5.32 -3.70 -15.47
C CYS A 17 6.18 -4.70 -16.27
N THR A 18 6.24 -5.96 -15.83
CA THR A 18 6.96 -7.04 -16.53
C THR A 18 6.08 -7.90 -17.41
N GLY A 19 4.82 -7.52 -17.64
CA GLY A 19 3.86 -8.25 -18.47
C GLY A 19 3.40 -9.60 -17.88
N GLN A 20 3.58 -9.77 -16.57
CA GLN A 20 3.13 -10.97 -15.86
C GLN A 20 1.72 -10.79 -15.30
N PRO A 21 0.85 -11.83 -15.33
CA PRO A 21 -0.44 -11.76 -14.67
C PRO A 21 -0.30 -11.51 -13.17
N LEU A 22 -1.16 -10.67 -12.61
CA LEU A 22 -1.21 -10.44 -11.17
C LEU A 22 -1.69 -11.71 -10.46
N THR A 23 -0.87 -12.28 -9.59
CA THR A 23 -1.24 -13.46 -8.80
C THR A 23 -2.06 -13.02 -7.58
N VAL A 24 -3.38 -13.13 -7.69
CA VAL A 24 -4.33 -12.71 -6.65
C VAL A 24 -4.99 -13.94 -6.02
N TRP A 25 -5.03 -14.02 -4.71
CA TRP A 25 -5.82 -15.04 -4.03
C TRP A 25 -7.30 -14.73 -4.16
N GLU A 26 -8.12 -15.72 -4.52
CA GLU A 26 -9.57 -15.54 -4.68
C GLU A 26 -10.20 -14.87 -3.45
N THR A 27 -9.78 -15.31 -2.26
CA THR A 27 -10.29 -14.79 -0.98
C THR A 27 -9.79 -13.38 -0.63
N ALA A 28 -8.73 -12.90 -1.29
CA ALA A 28 -8.12 -11.60 -0.97
C ALA A 28 -8.73 -10.43 -1.72
N TRP A 29 -9.51 -10.68 -2.77
CA TRP A 29 -10.03 -9.64 -3.67
C TRP A 29 -10.74 -8.50 -2.97
N GLU A 30 -11.61 -8.84 -2.02
CA GLU A 30 -12.39 -7.88 -1.22
C GLU A 30 -11.77 -7.57 0.14
N GLN A 31 -10.68 -8.25 0.52
CA GLN A 31 -10.07 -8.06 1.82
C GLN A 31 -9.38 -6.71 1.92
N ARG A 32 -9.78 -5.93 2.91
CA ARG A 32 -9.18 -4.64 3.23
C ARG A 32 -7.95 -4.80 4.12
N ARG A 33 -6.96 -3.98 3.85
CA ARG A 33 -5.72 -3.89 4.63
C ARG A 33 -5.27 -2.43 4.73
N PRO A 34 -4.58 -2.07 5.81
CA PRO A 34 -3.93 -0.77 5.92
C PRO A 34 -2.68 -0.73 5.02
N TYR A 35 -2.54 0.36 4.30
CA TYR A 35 -1.35 0.71 3.53
C TYR A 35 -0.78 2.01 4.05
N LEU A 36 0.54 2.06 4.13
CA LEU A 36 1.29 3.22 4.59
C LEU A 36 2.28 3.65 3.51
N ASP A 37 2.14 4.88 3.06
CA ASP A 37 3.10 5.53 2.18
C ASP A 37 4.40 5.81 2.97
N ILE A 38 5.54 5.63 2.32
CA ILE A 38 6.85 5.84 2.96
C ILE A 38 7.05 7.29 3.41
N GLU A 39 6.52 8.26 2.67
CA GLU A 39 6.60 9.66 3.05
C GLU A 39 5.74 9.96 4.29
N ASP A 40 4.56 9.35 4.39
CA ASP A 40 3.74 9.45 5.59
C ASP A 40 4.43 8.80 6.80
N ALA A 41 5.10 7.66 6.60
CA ALA A 41 5.87 7.01 7.66
C ALA A 41 6.98 7.92 8.18
N VAL A 42 7.78 8.48 7.28
CA VAL A 42 8.89 9.40 7.63
C VAL A 42 8.35 10.68 8.27
N SER A 43 7.30 11.27 7.69
CA SER A 43 6.71 12.51 8.20
C SER A 43 6.09 12.33 9.58
N ALA A 44 5.50 11.16 9.88
CA ALA A 44 4.96 10.84 11.20
C ALA A 44 6.07 10.74 12.25
N ILE A 45 7.18 10.08 11.93
CA ILE A 45 8.35 10.02 12.83
C ILE A 45 8.90 11.42 13.08
N CYS A 46 9.08 12.23 12.04
CA CYS A 46 9.53 13.61 12.18
C CYS A 46 8.55 14.45 13.00
N PHE A 47 7.24 14.24 12.81
CA PHE A 47 6.22 14.94 13.59
C PHE A 47 6.32 14.63 15.08
N ILE A 48 6.44 13.35 15.46
CA ILE A 48 6.61 12.94 16.86
C ILE A 48 7.86 13.58 17.49
N ILE A 49 8.99 13.54 16.76
CA ILE A 49 10.25 14.09 17.25
C ILE A 49 10.17 15.62 17.42
N LYS A 50 9.67 16.33 16.40
CA LYS A 50 9.63 17.80 16.40
C LYS A 50 8.70 18.39 17.46
N ASN A 51 7.63 17.65 17.81
CA ASN A 51 6.64 18.12 18.78
C ASN A 51 6.81 17.47 20.17
N ASP A 52 7.90 16.75 20.40
CA ASP A 52 8.22 16.09 21.67
C ASP A 52 7.11 15.16 22.20
N HIS A 53 6.45 14.44 21.29
CA HIS A 53 5.36 13.52 21.63
C HIS A 53 5.86 12.15 22.13
N PHE A 54 6.73 12.16 23.16
CA PHE A 54 7.32 10.95 23.76
C PHE A 54 6.56 10.50 25.03
N SER A 55 5.27 10.21 24.86
CA SER A 55 4.38 9.89 25.99
C SER A 55 4.31 8.40 26.36
N ASN A 56 5.27 7.58 25.94
CA ASN A 56 5.23 6.11 26.06
C ASN A 56 3.95 5.50 25.51
N ASP A 57 3.44 6.05 24.40
CA ASP A 57 2.18 5.68 23.82
C ASP A 57 2.36 5.08 22.40
N ILE A 58 1.36 4.35 21.92
CA ILE A 58 1.36 3.72 20.61
C ILE A 58 0.44 4.50 19.68
N PHE A 59 0.97 4.90 18.51
CA PHE A 59 0.23 5.56 17.46
C PHE A 59 0.21 4.70 16.19
N ASN A 60 -0.98 4.43 15.67
CA ASN A 60 -1.12 3.85 14.35
C ASN A 60 -0.98 4.94 13.30
N ILE A 61 -0.23 4.64 12.23
CA ILE A 61 -0.10 5.50 11.06
C ILE A 61 -0.60 4.72 9.86
N VAL A 62 -1.54 5.29 9.12
CA VAL A 62 -2.15 4.70 7.93
C VAL A 62 -2.37 5.79 6.90
N THR A 63 -1.95 5.56 5.67
CA THR A 63 -2.30 6.42 4.54
C THR A 63 -3.72 6.11 4.07
N VAL A 64 -4.00 4.82 3.80
CA VAL A 64 -5.30 4.36 3.32
C VAL A 64 -5.58 2.92 3.73
N ASN A 65 -6.84 2.62 4.02
CA ASN A 65 -7.33 1.25 4.09
C ASN A 65 -7.94 0.90 2.73
N ALA A 66 -7.42 -0.11 2.04
CA ALA A 66 -7.84 -0.47 0.70
C ALA A 66 -7.93 -1.99 0.51
N ALA A 67 -8.74 -2.44 -0.44
CA ALA A 67 -8.81 -3.82 -0.86
C ALA A 67 -7.86 -4.09 -2.05
N VAL A 68 -7.62 -5.35 -2.35
CA VAL A 68 -6.79 -5.73 -3.51
C VAL A 68 -7.39 -5.19 -4.82
N LYS A 69 -8.71 -5.21 -4.95
CA LYS A 69 -9.41 -4.65 -6.13
C LYS A 69 -9.11 -3.17 -6.35
N ASP A 70 -8.96 -2.40 -5.27
CA ASP A 70 -8.67 -0.96 -5.34
C ASP A 70 -7.26 -0.73 -5.89
N ILE A 71 -6.28 -1.55 -5.46
CA ILE A 71 -4.91 -1.52 -5.99
C ILE A 71 -4.89 -1.85 -7.48
N VAL A 72 -5.65 -2.88 -7.88
CA VAL A 72 -5.75 -3.27 -9.29
C VAL A 72 -6.41 -2.20 -10.14
N ALA A 73 -7.44 -1.54 -9.60
CA ALA A 73 -8.09 -0.42 -10.27
C ALA A 73 -7.13 0.75 -10.50
N GLU A 74 -6.29 1.08 -9.51
CA GLU A 74 -5.26 2.10 -9.66
C GLU A 74 -4.19 1.70 -10.69
N LEU A 75 -3.69 0.46 -10.68
CA LEU A 75 -2.73 -0.03 -11.67
C LEU A 75 -3.24 0.11 -13.10
N ARG A 76 -4.53 -0.19 -13.34
CA ARG A 76 -5.17 -0.08 -14.66
C ARG A 76 -5.29 1.34 -15.19
N LYS A 77 -5.16 2.35 -14.36
CA LYS A 77 -5.08 3.75 -14.81
C LYS A 77 -3.73 4.09 -15.45
N HIS A 78 -2.70 3.31 -15.15
CA HIS A 78 -1.34 3.58 -15.55
C HIS A 78 -0.76 2.54 -16.53
N LEU A 79 -1.40 1.37 -16.66
CA LEU A 79 -0.95 0.23 -17.48
C LEU A 79 -2.12 -0.35 -18.25
N ASP A 80 -1.97 -0.49 -19.57
CA ASP A 80 -3.06 -0.87 -20.49
C ASP A 80 -3.47 -2.35 -20.37
N ASP A 81 -2.52 -3.27 -20.14
CA ASP A 81 -2.77 -4.70 -20.11
C ASP A 81 -2.46 -5.29 -18.72
N VAL A 82 -3.38 -5.10 -17.78
CA VAL A 82 -3.26 -5.68 -16.44
C VAL A 82 -4.14 -6.93 -16.35
N GLN A 83 -3.52 -8.09 -16.58
CA GLN A 83 -4.17 -9.40 -16.46
C GLN A 83 -4.16 -9.87 -15.00
N ILE A 84 -5.20 -10.62 -14.61
CA ILE A 84 -5.32 -11.18 -13.25
C ILE A 84 -5.44 -12.69 -13.34
N GLY A 85 -4.54 -13.38 -12.64
CA GLY A 85 -4.62 -14.80 -12.39
C GLY A 85 -5.07 -15.08 -10.95
N PHE A 86 -6.28 -15.55 -10.77
CA PHE A 86 -6.76 -15.97 -9.47
C PHE A 86 -6.17 -17.33 -9.09
N VAL A 87 -5.69 -17.41 -7.84
CA VAL A 87 -5.10 -18.63 -7.28
C VAL A 87 -5.81 -19.04 -6.01
N LYS A 88 -6.08 -20.34 -5.88
CA LYS A 88 -6.60 -20.92 -4.64
C LYS A 88 -5.45 -21.15 -3.67
N SER A 89 -5.55 -20.57 -2.48
CA SER A 89 -4.60 -20.82 -1.41
C SER A 89 -5.31 -21.42 -0.20
N LYS A 90 -4.70 -22.44 0.38
CA LYS A 90 -5.15 -22.99 1.67
C LYS A 90 -4.72 -22.12 2.86
N ILE A 91 -3.89 -21.14 2.61
CA ILE A 91 -3.33 -20.33 3.67
C ILE A 91 -4.14 -19.09 3.80
N MET A 92 -4.87 -18.85 4.85
CA MET A 92 -4.76 -18.06 5.46
C MET A 92 -5.25 -17.06 6.18
N ASN A 93 -4.86 -16.06 6.47
CA ASN A 93 -5.36 -14.89 7.16
C ASN A 93 -6.50 -14.25 6.33
N THR A 94 -7.71 -14.72 6.57
CA THR A 94 -8.93 -14.23 5.92
C THR A 94 -9.44 -12.94 6.57
N LEU A 95 -8.69 -12.37 7.53
CA LEU A 95 -9.10 -11.16 8.22
C LEU A 95 -9.10 -9.97 7.27
N SER A 96 -10.23 -9.33 7.16
CA SER A 96 -10.39 -8.00 6.57
C SER A 96 -10.53 -7.02 7.72
N TYR A 97 -9.69 -5.98 7.75
CA TYR A 97 -9.73 -4.98 8.81
C TYR A 97 -9.21 -3.64 8.33
N ASP A 98 -9.73 -2.60 8.95
CA ASP A 98 -9.25 -1.23 8.81
C ASP A 98 -8.48 -0.84 10.08
N VAL A 99 -7.49 0.00 9.92
CA VAL A 99 -6.75 0.60 11.03
C VAL A 99 -7.07 2.08 11.09
N SER A 100 -7.38 2.58 12.29
CA SER A 100 -7.62 4.00 12.53
C SER A 100 -6.34 4.69 12.99
N CYS A 101 -6.10 5.89 12.46
CA CYS A 101 -5.03 6.79 12.91
C CYS A 101 -5.57 8.05 13.62
N GLU A 102 -6.81 7.99 14.12
CA GLU A 102 -7.45 9.15 14.78
C GLU A 102 -6.66 9.66 15.99
N LYS A 103 -5.97 8.79 16.70
CA LYS A 103 -5.15 9.15 17.86
C LYS A 103 -4.02 10.11 17.51
N ILE A 104 -3.27 9.85 16.43
CA ILE A 104 -2.20 10.76 16.01
C ILE A 104 -2.76 11.99 15.31
N LYS A 105 -3.89 11.86 14.61
CA LYS A 105 -4.58 13.01 14.02
C LYS A 105 -5.05 14.00 15.07
N ALA A 106 -5.49 13.52 16.23
CA ALA A 106 -5.86 14.38 17.36
C ALA A 106 -4.69 15.22 17.88
N LEU A 107 -3.44 14.80 17.64
CA LEU A 107 -2.24 15.59 17.93
C LEU A 107 -1.89 16.59 16.81
N GLY A 108 -2.63 16.57 15.68
CA GLY A 108 -2.41 17.47 14.54
C GLY A 108 -1.62 16.86 13.38
N PHE A 109 -1.26 15.58 13.42
CA PHE A 109 -0.65 14.90 12.26
C PHE A 109 -1.70 14.56 11.20
N VAL A 110 -1.41 14.89 9.94
CA VAL A 110 -2.28 14.56 8.80
C VAL A 110 -1.46 13.81 7.75
N PRO A 111 -1.77 12.53 7.47
CA PRO A 111 -1.20 11.82 6.33
C PRO A 111 -1.50 12.57 5.02
N ARG A 112 -0.56 12.61 4.10
CA ARG A 112 -0.65 13.32 2.80
C ARG A 112 -0.53 12.41 1.61
N GLY A 113 -0.18 11.15 1.82
CA GLY A 113 -0.11 10.13 0.79
C GLY A 113 -1.47 9.71 0.27
N SER A 114 -1.49 8.99 -0.84
CA SER A 114 -2.69 8.35 -1.38
C SER A 114 -2.32 7.05 -2.10
N LEU A 115 -3.29 6.14 -2.25
CA LEU A 115 -3.09 4.92 -3.02
C LEU A 115 -2.73 5.25 -4.47
N GLU A 116 -3.42 6.21 -5.07
CA GLU A 116 -3.18 6.66 -6.44
C GLU A 116 -1.72 7.09 -6.65
N ARG A 117 -1.23 8.01 -5.81
CA ARG A 117 0.14 8.50 -5.90
C ARG A 117 1.15 7.38 -5.67
N GLY A 118 0.98 6.57 -4.61
CA GLY A 118 1.89 5.48 -4.31
C GLY A 118 1.97 4.42 -5.41
N VAL A 119 0.86 4.09 -6.05
CA VAL A 119 0.83 3.19 -7.21
C VAL A 119 1.50 3.83 -8.41
N LYS A 120 1.17 5.08 -8.74
CA LYS A 120 1.78 5.83 -9.85
C LYS A 120 3.30 5.88 -9.73
N ASP A 121 3.81 6.37 -8.60
CA ASP A 121 5.25 6.53 -8.36
C ASP A 121 5.98 5.18 -8.44
N THR A 122 5.34 4.10 -7.93
CA THR A 122 5.89 2.75 -8.02
C THR A 122 5.97 2.26 -9.46
N VAL A 123 4.93 2.48 -10.27
CA VAL A 123 4.91 2.11 -11.69
C VAL A 123 5.96 2.90 -12.48
N GLU A 124 6.06 4.21 -12.25
CA GLU A 124 7.05 5.06 -12.92
C GLU A 124 8.49 4.62 -12.61
N LEU A 125 8.78 4.31 -11.34
CA LEU A 125 10.07 3.81 -10.93
C LEU A 125 10.41 2.48 -11.62
N LEU A 126 9.45 1.54 -11.67
CA LEU A 126 9.67 0.21 -12.27
C LEU A 126 9.79 0.29 -13.78
N ARG A 127 9.03 1.13 -14.48
CA ARG A 127 9.17 1.35 -15.92
C ARG A 127 10.57 1.85 -16.32
N GLY A 128 11.23 2.61 -15.46
CA GLY A 128 12.61 3.05 -15.67
C GLY A 128 13.64 1.94 -15.58
N ILE A 129 13.29 0.81 -14.93
CA ILE A 129 14.20 -0.31 -14.70
C ILE A 129 13.93 -1.47 -15.68
N CYS A 130 12.69 -1.65 -16.12
CA CYS A 130 12.23 -2.76 -16.96
C CYS A 130 12.34 -2.47 -18.49
N ARG A 131 13.20 -1.54 -18.88
CA ARG A 131 13.52 -1.26 -20.29
C ARG A 131 14.71 -2.06 -20.77
#